data_3cb5c7112ce3990370a071e2bee5f8a7
#
_entry.id   3cb5c7112ce3990370a071e2bee5f8a7
#
_cell.length_a   1.000
_cell.length_b   1.000
_cell.length_c   1.000
_cell.angle_alpha   90.00
_cell.angle_beta   90.00
_cell.angle_gamma   90.00
#
_symmetry.space_group_name_H-M   'P 1'
#
loop_
_entity.id
_entity.type
_entity.pdbx_description
1 polymer ?
#
loop_
_entity_poly.entity_id
_entity_poly.type
_entity_poly.pdbx_seq_one_letter_code
_entity_poly.pdbx_strand_id
1 'polypeptide(L)'
;MNKKTIVEGGKRTEILSAALTLFLENGYEKTSVRMISKEVGCEVGLVYYYFKTKEEVFEQALSSYFSETEEEIEELCKKIEFSMEKNLEKFMNYIEAKAEIYRKAFSESVHLSVRTMICEKIAGLSEKYFTRILENDGKKDIEMLALFLSRGICGAALRDDAEYYQTNKESILRTAKKLLEIETKEVVSKKREMPSFLL
;
A
#
# COMPACT_ATOMS: atom_id res chain seq x y z
N MET A 1 11.01 -37.08 -27.64
CA MET A 1 11.31 -36.20 -26.50
C MET A 1 10.96 -34.77 -26.90
N ASN A 2 9.77 -34.28 -26.53
CA ASN A 2 9.37 -32.92 -26.86
C ASN A 2 10.03 -31.94 -25.86
N LYS A 3 10.98 -31.15 -26.36
CA LYS A 3 11.44 -29.95 -25.69
C LYS A 3 10.24 -28.99 -25.61
N LYS A 4 9.59 -28.88 -24.44
CA LYS A 4 8.70 -27.76 -24.16
C LYS A 4 9.52 -26.49 -24.29
N THR A 5 9.22 -25.70 -25.30
CA THR A 5 9.73 -24.33 -25.44
C THR A 5 9.30 -23.55 -24.18
N ILE A 6 10.24 -23.26 -23.32
CA ILE A 6 10.00 -22.45 -22.11
C ILE A 6 9.71 -21.05 -22.62
N VAL A 7 8.48 -20.58 -22.45
CA VAL A 7 8.13 -19.16 -22.61
C VAL A 7 8.83 -18.45 -21.47
N GLU A 8 9.92 -17.73 -21.76
CA GLU A 8 10.81 -17.12 -20.75
C GLU A 8 10.06 -16.28 -19.68
N GLY A 9 8.96 -15.61 -20.03
CA GLY A 9 8.12 -14.88 -19.08
C GLY A 9 7.35 -15.78 -18.09
N GLY A 10 6.92 -16.98 -18.50
CA GLY A 10 6.10 -17.87 -17.70
C GLY A 10 6.83 -18.41 -16.46
N LYS A 11 8.08 -18.89 -16.62
CA LYS A 11 8.80 -19.52 -15.50
C LYS A 11 9.28 -18.52 -14.45
N ARG A 12 9.65 -17.31 -14.88
CA ARG A 12 9.97 -16.21 -13.96
C ARG A 12 8.76 -15.83 -13.09
N THR A 13 7.58 -15.74 -13.70
CA THR A 13 6.33 -15.42 -12.99
C THR A 13 5.92 -16.55 -12.03
N GLU A 14 6.09 -17.83 -12.43
CA GLU A 14 5.86 -18.97 -11.54
C GLU A 14 6.78 -18.93 -10.30
N ILE A 15 8.06 -18.59 -10.48
CA ILE A 15 9.02 -18.43 -9.38
C ILE A 15 8.58 -17.32 -8.43
N LEU A 16 8.19 -16.16 -8.95
CA LEU A 16 7.74 -15.03 -8.10
C LEU A 16 6.45 -15.36 -7.35
N SER A 17 5.49 -16.03 -7.98
CA SER A 17 4.25 -16.45 -7.34
C SER A 17 4.49 -17.47 -6.21
N ALA A 18 5.28 -18.51 -6.46
CA ALA A 18 5.64 -19.49 -5.45
C ALA A 18 6.45 -18.86 -4.31
N ALA A 19 7.39 -17.97 -4.66
CA ALA A 19 8.20 -17.24 -3.68
C ALA A 19 7.33 -16.38 -2.78
N LEU A 20 6.37 -15.63 -3.35
CA LEU A 20 5.44 -14.81 -2.58
C LEU A 20 4.68 -15.66 -1.56
N THR A 21 4.07 -16.77 -2.00
CA THR A 21 3.34 -17.69 -1.12
C THR A 21 4.22 -18.16 0.03
N LEU A 22 5.43 -18.66 -0.26
CA LEU A 22 6.35 -19.15 0.75
C LEU A 22 6.84 -18.06 1.71
N PHE A 23 7.08 -16.85 1.21
CA PHE A 23 7.45 -15.73 2.08
C PHE A 23 6.29 -15.30 2.99
N LEU A 24 5.07 -15.32 2.49
CA LEU A 24 3.89 -15.00 3.29
C LEU A 24 3.66 -16.03 4.39
N GLU A 25 3.80 -17.32 4.09
CA GLU A 25 3.55 -18.41 5.03
C GLU A 25 4.67 -18.58 6.08
N ASN A 26 5.92 -18.53 5.64
CA ASN A 26 7.07 -18.88 6.49
C ASN A 26 7.85 -17.67 6.99
N GLY A 27 7.62 -16.50 6.41
CA GLY A 27 8.44 -15.31 6.58
C GLY A 27 9.71 -15.33 5.74
N TYR A 28 10.37 -14.16 5.64
CA TYR A 28 11.59 -14.00 4.84
C TYR A 28 12.73 -14.91 5.29
N GLU A 29 13.00 -14.95 6.62
CA GLU A 29 14.16 -15.67 7.17
C GLU A 29 14.07 -17.18 6.94
N LYS A 30 12.89 -17.77 7.12
CA LYS A 30 12.70 -19.22 7.02
C LYS A 30 12.47 -19.71 5.59
N THR A 31 12.25 -18.83 4.64
CA THR A 31 12.11 -19.18 3.21
C THR A 31 13.48 -19.23 2.55
N SER A 32 13.78 -20.31 1.87
CA SER A 32 15.03 -20.48 1.11
C SER A 32 14.77 -20.62 -0.38
N VAL A 33 15.76 -20.25 -1.22
CA VAL A 33 15.71 -20.43 -2.68
C VAL A 33 15.48 -21.91 -3.06
N ARG A 34 15.97 -22.85 -2.24
CA ARG A 34 15.71 -24.28 -2.44
C ARG A 34 14.24 -24.65 -2.24
N MET A 35 13.56 -24.03 -1.27
CA MET A 35 12.11 -24.23 -1.08
C MET A 35 11.34 -23.71 -2.28
N ILE A 36 11.69 -22.53 -2.76
CA ILE A 36 11.07 -21.90 -3.95
C ILE A 36 11.27 -22.80 -5.18
N SER A 37 12.49 -23.25 -5.44
CA SER A 37 12.78 -24.11 -6.58
C SER A 37 12.03 -25.45 -6.52
N LYS A 38 11.89 -26.04 -5.32
CA LYS A 38 11.14 -27.27 -5.09
C LYS A 38 9.63 -27.07 -5.35
N GLU A 39 9.07 -25.94 -4.90
CA GLU A 39 7.66 -25.59 -5.09
C GLU A 39 7.33 -25.43 -6.59
N VAL A 40 8.20 -24.77 -7.32
CA VAL A 40 8.06 -24.57 -8.78
C VAL A 40 8.40 -25.82 -9.61
N GLY A 41 9.02 -26.82 -8.97
CA GLY A 41 9.49 -28.02 -9.68
C GLY A 41 10.65 -27.71 -10.65
N CYS A 42 11.61 -26.86 -10.25
CA CYS A 42 12.75 -26.50 -11.06
C CYS A 42 14.08 -26.62 -10.28
N GLU A 43 15.18 -26.57 -11.01
CA GLU A 43 16.52 -26.56 -10.42
C GLU A 43 16.81 -25.20 -9.77
N VAL A 44 17.55 -25.21 -8.65
CA VAL A 44 17.97 -23.99 -7.93
C VAL A 44 18.74 -23.03 -8.86
N GLY A 45 19.53 -23.58 -9.77
CA GLY A 45 20.26 -22.80 -10.78
C GLY A 45 19.37 -21.97 -11.69
N LEU A 46 18.11 -22.43 -11.95
CA LEU A 46 17.16 -21.67 -12.75
C LEU A 46 16.64 -20.46 -11.98
N VAL A 47 16.46 -20.57 -10.66
CA VAL A 47 16.07 -19.40 -9.85
C VAL A 47 17.18 -18.35 -9.87
N TYR A 48 18.46 -18.79 -9.69
CA TYR A 48 19.61 -17.88 -9.75
C TYR A 48 19.91 -17.35 -11.16
N TYR A 49 19.41 -17.99 -12.19
CA TYR A 49 19.44 -17.43 -13.55
C TYR A 49 18.59 -16.17 -13.70
N TYR A 50 17.41 -16.16 -13.05
CA TYR A 50 16.49 -15.02 -13.11
C TYR A 50 16.76 -13.97 -12.04
N PHE A 51 17.26 -14.36 -10.87
CA PHE A 51 17.42 -13.50 -9.69
C PHE A 51 18.77 -13.79 -9.03
N LYS A 52 19.54 -12.76 -8.81
CA LYS A 52 20.90 -12.91 -8.24
C LYS A 52 20.89 -13.29 -6.77
N THR A 53 19.92 -12.84 -6.01
CA THR A 53 19.83 -13.04 -4.56
C THR A 53 18.40 -13.39 -4.11
N LYS A 54 18.25 -13.89 -2.89
CA LYS A 54 16.95 -14.12 -2.27
C LYS A 54 16.21 -12.80 -2.04
N GLU A 55 16.94 -11.75 -1.71
CA GLU A 55 16.41 -10.38 -1.56
C GLU A 55 15.74 -9.92 -2.85
N GLU A 56 16.42 -10.10 -3.98
CA GLU A 56 15.87 -9.72 -5.29
C GLU A 56 14.59 -10.50 -5.62
N VAL A 57 14.54 -11.80 -5.31
CA VAL A 57 13.30 -12.60 -5.47
C VAL A 57 12.18 -12.02 -4.62
N PHE A 58 12.47 -11.67 -3.37
CA PHE A 58 11.49 -11.15 -2.43
C PHE A 58 10.95 -9.77 -2.87
N GLU A 59 11.84 -8.83 -3.20
CA GLU A 59 11.46 -7.50 -3.65
C GLU A 59 10.62 -7.54 -4.94
N GLN A 60 11.01 -8.39 -5.89
CA GLN A 60 10.27 -8.51 -7.14
C GLN A 60 8.94 -9.25 -6.98
N ALA A 61 8.86 -10.25 -6.11
CA ALA A 61 7.61 -10.92 -5.77
C ALA A 61 6.61 -9.95 -5.12
N LEU A 62 7.06 -9.14 -4.17
CA LEU A 62 6.23 -8.09 -3.57
C LEU A 62 5.85 -7.01 -4.57
N SER A 63 6.78 -6.54 -5.39
CA SER A 63 6.50 -5.51 -6.41
C SER A 63 5.43 -5.96 -7.40
N SER A 64 5.52 -7.22 -7.88
CA SER A 64 4.49 -7.80 -8.75
C SER A 64 3.12 -7.85 -8.08
N TYR A 65 3.09 -8.17 -6.79
CA TYR A 65 1.85 -8.23 -6.01
C TYR A 65 1.20 -6.84 -5.83
N PHE A 66 2.02 -5.79 -5.71
CA PHE A 66 1.51 -4.42 -5.52
C PHE A 66 1.23 -3.66 -6.81
N SER A 67 1.54 -4.21 -7.98
CA SER A 67 1.28 -3.54 -9.27
C SER A 67 -0.20 -3.18 -9.46
N GLU A 68 -1.10 -4.10 -9.12
CA GLU A 68 -2.55 -3.85 -9.16
C GLU A 68 -2.97 -2.74 -8.18
N THR A 69 -2.42 -2.76 -6.97
CA THR A 69 -2.69 -1.71 -5.96
C THR A 69 -2.19 -0.34 -6.43
N GLU A 70 -1.05 -0.28 -7.10
CA GLU A 70 -0.51 0.95 -7.67
C GLU A 70 -1.42 1.50 -8.78
N GLU A 71 -1.89 0.63 -9.69
CA GLU A 71 -2.85 1.01 -10.74
C GLU A 71 -4.18 1.52 -10.15
N GLU A 72 -4.70 0.87 -9.12
CA GLU A 72 -5.93 1.30 -8.44
C GLU A 72 -5.78 2.67 -7.77
N ILE A 73 -4.65 2.94 -7.12
CA ILE A 73 -4.35 4.25 -6.52
C ILE A 73 -4.25 5.32 -7.62
N GLU A 74 -3.62 5.02 -8.76
CA GLU A 74 -3.59 5.93 -9.90
C GLU A 74 -5.02 6.21 -10.45
N GLU A 75 -5.89 5.21 -10.50
CA GLU A 75 -7.28 5.39 -10.90
C GLU A 75 -8.07 6.25 -9.90
N LEU A 76 -7.82 6.10 -8.59
CA LEU A 76 -8.37 7.00 -7.58
C LEU A 76 -7.89 8.44 -7.80
N CYS A 77 -6.60 8.62 -8.11
CA CYS A 77 -6.03 9.93 -8.40
C CYS A 77 -6.67 10.61 -9.62
N LYS A 78 -7.05 9.85 -10.66
CA LYS A 78 -7.77 10.38 -11.83
C LYS A 78 -9.20 10.82 -11.50
N LYS A 79 -9.79 10.33 -10.42
CA LYS A 79 -11.18 10.58 -10.00
C LYS A 79 -11.28 11.51 -8.79
N ILE A 80 -10.26 12.33 -8.55
CA ILE A 80 -10.26 13.33 -7.47
C ILE A 80 -11.37 14.35 -7.74
N GLU A 81 -12.18 14.59 -6.71
CA GLU A 81 -13.24 15.59 -6.70
C GLU A 81 -12.79 16.89 -6.04
N PHE A 82 -13.56 17.95 -6.26
CA PHE A 82 -13.30 19.23 -5.59
C PHE A 82 -13.54 19.18 -4.07
N SER A 83 -14.36 18.24 -3.60
CA SER A 83 -14.66 18.06 -2.16
C SER A 83 -13.62 17.15 -1.48
N MET A 84 -12.86 17.71 -0.56
CA MET A 84 -11.92 16.96 0.29
C MET A 84 -12.60 15.83 1.07
N GLU A 85 -13.80 16.10 1.60
CA GLU A 85 -14.60 15.11 2.33
C GLU A 85 -14.93 13.88 1.48
N LYS A 86 -15.41 14.10 0.25
CA LYS A 86 -15.71 13.01 -0.68
C LYS A 86 -14.48 12.22 -1.08
N ASN A 87 -13.34 12.88 -1.28
CA ASN A 87 -12.08 12.21 -1.57
C ASN A 87 -11.63 11.33 -0.40
N LEU A 88 -11.76 11.83 0.83
CA LEU A 88 -11.44 11.07 2.03
C LEU A 88 -12.35 9.84 2.18
N GLU A 89 -13.66 9.99 1.97
CA GLU A 89 -14.63 8.88 2.00
C GLU A 89 -14.35 7.84 0.92
N LYS A 90 -14.03 8.26 -0.30
CA LYS A 90 -13.63 7.35 -1.38
C LYS A 90 -12.41 6.52 -0.99
N PHE A 91 -11.39 7.17 -0.44
CA PHE A 91 -10.20 6.47 0.01
C PHE A 91 -10.50 5.48 1.14
N MET A 92 -11.32 5.86 2.11
CA MET A 92 -11.70 4.98 3.21
C MET A 92 -12.46 3.74 2.73
N ASN A 93 -13.35 3.89 1.75
CA ASN A 93 -14.05 2.75 1.15
C ASN A 93 -13.09 1.85 0.35
N TYR A 94 -12.15 2.44 -0.37
CA TYR A 94 -11.12 1.71 -1.09
C TYR A 94 -10.24 0.87 -0.14
N ILE A 95 -9.69 1.49 0.90
CA ILE A 95 -8.79 0.79 1.83
C ILE A 95 -9.52 -0.29 2.64
N GLU A 96 -10.80 -0.10 2.94
CA GLU A 96 -11.62 -1.11 3.60
C GLU A 96 -11.79 -2.37 2.72
N ALA A 97 -12.12 -2.19 1.45
CA ALA A 97 -12.23 -3.29 0.50
C ALA A 97 -10.88 -4.03 0.33
N LYS A 98 -9.80 -3.28 0.23
CA LYS A 98 -8.45 -3.86 0.18
C LYS A 98 -8.08 -4.60 1.46
N ALA A 99 -8.37 -4.04 2.62
CA ALA A 99 -8.09 -4.67 3.90
C ALA A 99 -8.82 -6.02 4.05
N GLU A 100 -10.03 -6.15 3.52
CA GLU A 100 -10.75 -7.42 3.51
C GLU A 100 -10.06 -8.47 2.62
N ILE A 101 -9.61 -8.07 1.42
CA ILE A 101 -8.85 -8.93 0.51
C ILE A 101 -7.54 -9.38 1.18
N TYR A 102 -6.81 -8.47 1.81
CA TYR A 102 -5.55 -8.77 2.48
C TYR A 102 -5.75 -9.69 3.69
N ARG A 103 -6.76 -9.46 4.51
CA ARG A 103 -7.07 -10.36 5.65
C ARG A 103 -7.40 -11.78 5.19
N LYS A 104 -8.11 -11.94 4.05
CA LYS A 104 -8.40 -13.27 3.48
C LYS A 104 -7.16 -13.94 2.87
N ALA A 105 -6.32 -13.17 2.19
CA ALA A 105 -5.11 -13.66 1.56
C ALA A 105 -3.98 -13.96 2.58
N PHE A 106 -3.90 -13.17 3.63
CA PHE A 106 -2.92 -13.25 4.70
C PHE A 106 -3.59 -13.80 5.96
N SER A 107 -3.85 -15.13 5.98
CA SER A 107 -4.31 -15.83 7.17
C SER A 107 -3.33 -15.63 8.34
N GLU A 108 -3.70 -16.05 9.54
CA GLU A 108 -2.90 -15.93 10.78
C GLU A 108 -1.45 -16.44 10.67
N SER A 109 -1.12 -17.19 9.60
CA SER A 109 0.21 -17.73 9.34
C SER A 109 1.22 -16.73 8.75
N VAL A 110 0.79 -15.54 8.32
CA VAL A 110 1.73 -14.57 7.74
C VAL A 110 2.65 -13.98 8.80
N HIS A 111 3.94 -14.12 8.58
CA HIS A 111 4.95 -13.61 9.50
C HIS A 111 4.83 -12.10 9.68
N LEU A 112 4.86 -11.63 10.94
CA LEU A 112 4.63 -10.23 11.32
C LEU A 112 5.50 -9.24 10.51
N SER A 113 6.77 -9.59 10.24
CA SER A 113 7.67 -8.73 9.46
C SER A 113 7.18 -8.49 8.03
N VAL A 114 6.67 -9.53 7.36
CA VAL A 114 6.13 -9.42 5.99
C VAL A 114 4.86 -8.58 5.99
N ARG A 115 4.00 -8.79 6.98
CA ARG A 115 2.78 -8.00 7.16
C ARG A 115 3.10 -6.51 7.35
N THR A 116 4.06 -6.19 8.21
CA THR A 116 4.51 -4.81 8.42
C THR A 116 5.01 -4.17 7.11
N MET A 117 5.81 -4.89 6.33
CA MET A 117 6.27 -4.41 5.02
C MET A 117 5.12 -4.17 4.04
N ILE A 118 4.11 -5.04 4.04
CA ILE A 118 2.91 -4.87 3.21
C ILE A 118 2.15 -3.60 3.61
N CYS A 119 1.89 -3.41 4.89
CA CYS A 119 1.21 -2.21 5.40
C CYS A 119 1.98 -0.93 5.05
N GLU A 120 3.29 -0.92 5.21
CA GLU A 120 4.15 0.22 4.85
C GLU A 120 4.12 0.50 3.33
N LYS A 121 4.13 -0.55 2.50
CA LYS A 121 4.06 -0.38 1.04
C LYS A 121 2.72 0.21 0.61
N ILE A 122 1.60 -0.30 1.15
CA ILE A 122 0.27 0.23 0.85
C ILE A 122 0.14 1.67 1.33
N ALA A 123 0.62 1.99 2.54
CA ALA A 123 0.61 3.34 3.05
C ALA A 123 1.45 4.28 2.16
N GLY A 124 2.63 3.85 1.72
CA GLY A 124 3.48 4.63 0.80
C GLY A 124 2.83 4.87 -0.57
N LEU A 125 2.13 3.88 -1.13
CA LEU A 125 1.35 4.08 -2.36
C LEU A 125 0.18 5.05 -2.14
N SER A 126 -0.49 4.94 -0.99
CA SER A 126 -1.62 5.80 -0.62
C SER A 126 -1.21 7.25 -0.39
N GLU A 127 0.04 7.49 0.00
CA GLU A 127 0.60 8.84 0.19
C GLU A 127 0.51 9.68 -1.09
N LYS A 128 0.70 9.07 -2.28
CA LYS A 128 0.51 9.74 -3.58
C LYS A 128 -0.89 10.32 -3.73
N TYR A 129 -1.91 9.57 -3.31
CA TYR A 129 -3.30 10.04 -3.37
C TYR A 129 -3.53 11.23 -2.45
N PHE A 130 -3.07 11.15 -1.20
CA PHE A 130 -3.22 12.25 -0.24
C PHE A 130 -2.44 13.48 -0.67
N THR A 131 -1.23 13.34 -1.19
CA THR A 131 -0.47 14.45 -1.76
C THR A 131 -1.27 15.19 -2.82
N ARG A 132 -1.84 14.48 -3.78
CA ARG A 132 -2.63 15.09 -4.87
C ARG A 132 -3.89 15.81 -4.39
N ILE A 133 -4.64 15.24 -3.44
CA ILE A 133 -5.84 15.93 -2.93
C ILE A 133 -5.49 17.17 -2.09
N LEU A 134 -4.36 17.15 -1.38
CA LEU A 134 -3.88 18.28 -0.58
C LEU A 134 -3.31 19.40 -1.45
N GLU A 135 -2.59 19.07 -2.52
CA GLU A 135 -2.11 20.03 -3.51
C GLU A 135 -3.26 20.80 -4.15
N ASN A 136 -4.33 20.10 -4.54
CA ASN A 136 -5.53 20.71 -5.12
C ASN A 136 -6.23 21.68 -4.16
N ASP A 137 -6.09 21.47 -2.85
CA ASP A 137 -6.67 22.33 -1.81
C ASP A 137 -5.70 23.44 -1.35
N GLY A 138 -4.52 23.53 -1.93
CA GLY A 138 -3.51 24.56 -1.66
C GLY A 138 -2.92 24.51 -0.24
N LYS A 139 -2.85 23.34 0.37
CA LYS A 139 -2.31 23.13 1.71
C LYS A 139 -0.81 23.40 1.77
N LYS A 140 -0.34 23.73 2.97
CA LYS A 140 1.07 23.70 3.36
C LYS A 140 1.37 22.38 4.05
N ASP A 141 2.65 22.06 4.20
CA ASP A 141 3.11 20.84 4.85
C ASP A 141 2.48 19.56 4.28
N ILE A 142 2.23 19.57 2.96
CA ILE A 142 1.54 18.52 2.20
C ILE A 142 2.16 17.16 2.46
N GLU A 143 3.50 17.06 2.42
CA GLU A 143 4.22 15.80 2.62
C GLU A 143 3.93 15.20 4.00
N MET A 144 3.96 16.03 5.05
CA MET A 144 3.70 15.57 6.40
C MET A 144 2.23 15.16 6.61
N LEU A 145 1.31 15.93 6.07
CA LEU A 145 -0.12 15.60 6.14
C LEU A 145 -0.44 14.31 5.36
N ALA A 146 0.08 14.17 4.15
CA ALA A 146 -0.08 12.97 3.34
C ALA A 146 0.48 11.74 4.07
N LEU A 147 1.63 11.88 4.70
CA LEU A 147 2.27 10.86 5.52
C LEU A 147 1.38 10.44 6.71
N PHE A 148 0.86 11.38 7.49
CA PHE A 148 0.00 11.09 8.64
C PHE A 148 -1.33 10.46 8.20
N LEU A 149 -1.97 10.99 7.18
CA LEU A 149 -3.25 10.47 6.68
C LEU A 149 -3.09 9.06 6.13
N SER A 150 -2.10 8.83 5.27
CA SER A 150 -1.89 7.51 4.66
C SER A 150 -1.54 6.46 5.71
N ARG A 151 -0.56 6.72 6.57
CA ARG A 151 -0.15 5.77 7.61
C ARG A 151 -1.19 5.58 8.70
N GLY A 152 -1.85 6.65 9.12
CA GLY A 152 -2.91 6.57 10.12
C GLY A 152 -4.11 5.75 9.66
N ILE A 153 -4.61 6.01 8.46
CA ILE A 153 -5.77 5.30 7.90
C ILE A 153 -5.40 3.87 7.52
N CYS A 154 -4.30 3.66 6.77
CA CYS A 154 -3.87 2.32 6.39
C CYS A 154 -3.49 1.48 7.62
N GLY A 155 -2.77 2.06 8.58
CA GLY A 155 -2.40 1.36 9.80
C GLY A 155 -3.60 0.92 10.64
N ALA A 156 -4.68 1.70 10.65
CA ALA A 156 -5.92 1.30 11.29
C ALA A 156 -6.70 0.23 10.49
N ALA A 157 -6.79 0.39 9.15
CA ALA A 157 -7.58 -0.49 8.30
C ALA A 157 -6.94 -1.86 8.09
N LEU A 158 -5.61 -1.93 8.03
CA LEU A 158 -4.85 -3.16 7.74
C LEU A 158 -4.46 -3.94 9.00
N ARG A 159 -5.01 -3.61 10.15
CA ARG A 159 -4.84 -4.42 11.38
C ARG A 159 -5.46 -5.80 11.20
N ASP A 160 -4.92 -6.75 11.97
CA ASP A 160 -5.45 -8.12 12.03
C ASP A 160 -6.87 -8.17 12.55
N ASP A 161 -7.16 -7.30 13.49
CA ASP A 161 -8.48 -7.13 14.09
C ASP A 161 -9.39 -6.34 13.13
N ALA A 162 -10.18 -7.09 12.36
CA ALA A 162 -11.16 -6.52 11.44
C ALA A 162 -12.24 -5.70 12.17
N GLU A 163 -12.62 -6.12 13.38
CA GLU A 163 -13.62 -5.45 14.20
C GLU A 163 -13.12 -4.07 14.65
N TYR A 164 -11.81 -3.95 14.90
CA TYR A 164 -11.21 -2.67 15.29
C TYR A 164 -11.48 -1.58 14.25
N TYR A 165 -11.27 -1.85 12.96
CA TYR A 165 -11.50 -0.83 11.94
C TYR A 165 -12.98 -0.49 11.80
N GLN A 166 -13.87 -1.49 11.78
CA GLN A 166 -15.31 -1.29 11.68
C GLN A 166 -15.83 -0.44 12.84
N THR A 167 -15.43 -0.77 14.07
CA THR A 167 -15.82 -0.05 15.27
C THR A 167 -15.29 1.39 15.30
N ASN A 168 -14.12 1.63 14.76
CA ASN A 168 -13.43 2.92 14.84
C ASN A 168 -13.51 3.76 13.55
N LYS A 169 -14.11 3.27 12.47
CA LYS A 169 -14.14 3.92 11.15
C LYS A 169 -14.63 5.37 11.21
N GLU A 170 -15.72 5.63 11.92
CA GLU A 170 -16.24 6.99 12.07
C GLU A 170 -15.31 7.90 12.88
N SER A 171 -14.64 7.34 13.89
CA SER A 171 -13.67 8.07 14.69
C SER A 171 -12.41 8.42 13.90
N ILE A 172 -11.92 7.49 13.07
CA ILE A 172 -10.80 7.70 12.14
C ILE A 172 -11.14 8.79 11.14
N LEU A 173 -12.32 8.71 10.51
CA LEU A 173 -12.80 9.73 9.56
C LEU A 173 -12.91 11.11 10.21
N ARG A 174 -13.50 11.19 11.40
CA ARG A 174 -13.62 12.43 12.16
C ARG A 174 -12.27 13.03 12.54
N THR A 175 -11.31 12.20 12.91
CA THR A 175 -9.95 12.63 13.24
C THR A 175 -9.23 13.16 12.00
N ALA A 176 -9.34 12.46 10.87
CA ALA A 176 -8.78 12.92 9.59
C ALA A 176 -9.42 14.26 9.14
N LYS A 177 -10.76 14.40 9.25
CA LYS A 177 -11.45 15.67 8.97
C LYS A 177 -10.97 16.80 9.88
N LYS A 178 -10.79 16.55 11.18
CA LYS A 178 -10.28 17.55 12.11
C LYS A 178 -8.85 18.00 11.77
N LEU A 179 -8.00 17.06 11.41
CA LEU A 179 -6.63 17.37 10.99
C LEU A 179 -6.61 18.33 9.78
N LEU A 180 -7.49 18.08 8.82
CA LEU A 180 -7.65 18.93 7.64
C LEU A 180 -8.29 20.29 7.95
N GLU A 181 -9.26 20.36 8.84
CA GLU A 181 -9.94 21.60 9.26
C GLU A 181 -9.05 22.53 10.08
N ILE A 182 -8.16 22.00 10.94
CA ILE A 182 -7.25 22.80 11.76
C ILE A 182 -6.38 23.67 10.87
N GLU A 183 -5.82 23.13 9.81
CA GLU A 183 -5.04 23.91 8.85
C GLU A 183 -5.85 24.95 8.08
N THR A 184 -7.06 24.63 7.68
CA THR A 184 -7.95 25.57 6.98
C THR A 184 -8.25 26.79 7.84
N LYS A 185 -8.44 26.62 9.14
CA LYS A 185 -8.69 27.74 10.09
C LYS A 185 -7.46 28.61 10.30
N GLU A 186 -6.25 28.04 10.38
CA GLU A 186 -5.02 28.81 10.53
C GLU A 186 -4.71 29.67 9.30
N VAL A 187 -4.92 29.13 8.09
CA VAL A 187 -4.72 29.86 6.85
C VAL A 187 -5.72 31.03 6.72
N VAL A 188 -6.96 30.84 7.15
CA VAL A 188 -7.98 31.91 7.13
C VAL A 188 -7.66 32.99 8.16
N SER A 189 -7.17 32.64 9.37
CA SER A 189 -6.78 33.61 10.38
C SER A 189 -5.59 34.45 9.95
N LYS A 190 -4.56 33.85 9.37
CA LYS A 190 -3.40 34.60 8.81
C LYS A 190 -3.75 35.52 7.64
N LYS A 191 -4.72 35.15 6.79
CA LYS A 191 -5.22 36.05 5.74
C LYS A 191 -5.99 37.25 6.29
N ARG A 192 -6.63 37.13 7.48
CA ARG A 192 -7.35 38.24 8.13
C ARG A 192 -6.44 39.21 8.87
N GLU A 193 -5.23 38.81 9.21
CA GLU A 193 -4.24 39.64 9.92
C GLU A 193 -3.31 40.43 8.98
N MET A 194 -3.46 40.34 7.65
CA MET A 194 -2.72 41.17 6.72
C MET A 194 -3.28 42.60 6.75
N PRO A 195 -2.49 43.60 7.14
CA PRO A 195 -2.94 44.99 7.22
C PRO A 195 -3.34 45.52 5.82
N SER A 196 -4.44 46.28 5.78
CA SER A 196 -5.08 46.82 4.58
C SER A 196 -4.31 47.95 3.86
N PHE A 197 -3.03 48.14 4.13
CA PHE A 197 -2.24 49.24 3.52
C PHE A 197 -1.18 48.74 2.50
N LEU A 198 -1.39 47.58 1.91
CA LEU A 198 -0.65 47.10 0.75
C LEU A 198 -1.62 46.73 -0.41
N LEU A 199 -2.57 47.60 -0.66
CA LEU A 199 -3.33 47.70 -1.90
C LEU A 199 -3.09 49.05 -2.54
#